data_bb3a3b7e2d881172ee658ec1f4140667
#
_entry.id   bb3a3b7e2d881172ee658ec1f4140667
#
_cell.length_a   1.000
_cell.length_b   1.000
_cell.length_c   1.000
_cell.angle_alpha   90.00
_cell.angle_beta   90.00
_cell.angle_gamma   90.00
#
_symmetry.space_group_name_H-M   'P 1'
#
loop_
_entity.id
_entity.type
_entity.pdbx_description
1 polymer ?
#
loop_
_entity_poly.entity_id
_entity_poly.type
_entity_poly.pdbx_seq_one_letter_code
_entity_poly.pdbx_strand_id
1 'polypeptide(L)'
;MKKMISTATKVAAFALAASTFSFAGPGLADGAAKFVGNITTNGQVRSDFTSLWNQITAENECKWASIEGTRGRYNWSGCDAAYNWAKNNGGHFKFHALVWGSQYPNWLNGLSAADTKTAITNWMDAVKQHYPELEMIDVVNEAIKSGGSYHSGYGKNNNIIAALGGDNGNYEFVVTAFKMARERWPNAILIYNDYNTVQWQKNEGIDLINKLKKAGAPVDAYGLQAHDMQVSGGQAGGQGGGGSCLNINTLKSAIEEIWNKTQMPMFISEYDIASNDDNDQKNCYSQQISYFMENEHIAGITLWGYIYGSTWTSGGNSGIIRNGQDRPAMTWLKEYLKSNKGVNTTGLATGEVTPVDPEPQEPFKGSPIAIPGKVEVEDFDIPGKGKNEDGTSNASYADDGENHGDSDYRKDTGADLYAKATGVILGYNNTGDWYEYTVNVAEAGDYTAVASVANEGTGAFTLSIDGKAIAEFEVTGTSWDDFTNVSKKVTLPAGKHILRLETTQEYFDIDYINFVKGDAGEDPQVIGADLKLDNNARQDYHVFDQNGVHMGVLTAYGFDAAKEILQNSSAVKSSGIYYLRSRTTGQMQSVRAQIPLY
;
A
#
# COMPACT_ATOMS: atom_id res chain seq x y z
N MET A 1 -34.89 47.99 -21.69
CA MET A 1 -34.59 47.60 -20.30
C MET A 1 -34.05 46.19 -20.28
N LYS A 2 -32.72 46.04 -20.26
CA LYS A 2 -32.05 44.74 -20.18
C LYS A 2 -31.83 44.42 -18.69
N LYS A 3 -32.39 43.33 -18.19
CA LYS A 3 -32.10 42.81 -16.87
C LYS A 3 -30.73 42.09 -16.91
N MET A 4 -29.77 42.64 -16.21
CA MET A 4 -28.52 41.94 -15.86
C MET A 4 -28.81 40.97 -14.71
N ILE A 5 -28.56 39.69 -14.95
CA ILE A 5 -28.59 38.67 -13.90
C ILE A 5 -27.16 38.58 -13.38
N SER A 6 -26.96 38.99 -12.13
CA SER A 6 -25.71 38.86 -11.39
C SER A 6 -25.60 37.44 -10.84
N THR A 7 -24.65 36.68 -11.34
CA THR A 7 -24.28 35.36 -10.79
C THR A 7 -23.30 35.60 -9.64
N ALA A 8 -23.80 35.53 -8.41
CA ALA A 8 -22.95 35.57 -7.23
C ALA A 8 -22.35 34.17 -7.00
N THR A 9 -21.06 34.02 -7.29
CA THR A 9 -20.29 32.84 -6.92
C THR A 9 -20.11 32.82 -5.41
N LYS A 10 -20.76 31.91 -4.72
CA LYS A 10 -20.50 31.62 -3.31
C LYS A 10 -19.20 30.86 -3.20
N VAL A 11 -18.14 31.55 -2.81
CA VAL A 11 -16.92 30.90 -2.31
C VAL A 11 -17.23 30.39 -0.91
N ALA A 12 -17.41 29.09 -0.78
CA ALA A 12 -17.46 28.42 0.51
C ALA A 12 -16.03 28.37 1.06
N ALA A 13 -15.73 29.21 2.05
CA ALA A 13 -14.53 29.07 2.84
C ALA A 13 -14.72 27.84 3.74
N PHE A 14 -14.11 26.72 3.39
CA PHE A 14 -13.92 25.61 4.30
C PHE A 14 -12.92 26.08 5.37
N ALA A 15 -13.40 26.33 6.57
CA ALA A 15 -12.54 26.41 7.74
C ALA A 15 -12.02 24.98 8.00
N LEU A 16 -10.74 24.74 7.72
CA LEU A 16 -10.04 23.56 8.22
C LEU A 16 -10.14 23.65 9.76
N ALA A 17 -10.99 22.84 10.36
CA ALA A 17 -10.90 22.56 11.79
C ALA A 17 -9.59 21.76 11.97
N ALA A 18 -8.56 22.42 12.49
CA ALA A 18 -7.38 21.72 12.96
C ALA A 18 -7.85 20.80 14.09
N SER A 19 -7.98 19.49 13.82
CA SER A 19 -8.17 18.51 14.87
C SER A 19 -6.94 18.57 15.77
N THR A 20 -7.13 18.98 17.02
CA THR A 20 -6.09 18.99 18.02
C THR A 20 -5.84 17.55 18.44
N PHE A 21 -4.70 16.99 17.99
CA PHE A 21 -4.26 15.70 18.44
C PHE A 21 -3.88 15.80 19.92
N SER A 22 -4.54 15.02 20.76
CA SER A 22 -4.17 14.89 22.18
C SER A 22 -3.57 13.51 22.38
N PHE A 23 -2.28 13.46 22.72
CA PHE A 23 -1.64 12.23 23.20
C PHE A 23 -2.03 11.97 24.67
N ALA A 24 -3.32 11.84 24.92
CA ALA A 24 -3.81 11.44 26.23
C ALA A 24 -3.33 10.03 26.56
N GLY A 25 -2.93 9.77 27.79
CA GLY A 25 -2.44 8.47 28.21
C GLY A 25 -1.98 8.49 29.66
N PRO A 26 -1.49 7.36 30.22
CA PRO A 26 -1.02 7.28 31.59
C PRO A 26 0.27 8.09 31.82
N GLY A 27 0.74 8.13 33.07
CA GLY A 27 2.06 8.61 33.42
C GLY A 27 2.18 10.13 33.60
N LEU A 28 3.41 10.62 33.56
CA LEU A 28 3.73 12.01 33.88
C LEU A 28 3.22 13.01 32.85
N ALA A 29 3.12 12.59 31.58
CA ALA A 29 2.65 13.41 30.49
C ALA A 29 1.11 13.31 30.26
N ASP A 30 0.37 12.75 31.22
CA ASP A 30 -1.09 12.73 31.15
C ASP A 30 -1.68 14.14 30.90
N GLY A 31 -2.58 14.23 29.91
CA GLY A 31 -3.18 15.48 29.47
C GLY A 31 -2.20 16.47 28.80
N ALA A 32 -0.98 16.07 28.47
CA ALA A 32 -0.06 16.87 27.68
C ALA A 32 -0.42 16.83 26.18
N ALA A 33 -0.02 17.87 25.46
CA ALA A 33 -0.17 17.97 24.00
C ALA A 33 0.72 16.98 23.24
N LYS A 34 1.75 16.43 23.92
CA LYS A 34 2.75 15.52 23.35
C LYS A 34 2.98 14.36 24.31
N PHE A 35 3.25 13.19 23.76
CA PHE A 35 3.70 12.10 24.61
C PHE A 35 5.15 12.33 25.09
N VAL A 36 5.43 11.81 26.29
CA VAL A 36 6.80 11.59 26.78
C VAL A 36 6.92 10.12 27.14
N GLY A 37 7.60 9.40 26.31
CA GLY A 37 7.68 7.93 26.33
C GLY A 37 9.08 7.41 26.64
N ASN A 38 9.18 6.10 26.63
CA ASN A 38 10.44 5.40 26.86
C ASN A 38 10.47 4.04 26.15
N ILE A 39 11.62 3.38 26.25
CA ILE A 39 11.80 2.01 25.73
C ILE A 39 11.60 0.95 26.83
N THR A 40 11.47 -0.31 26.37
CA THR A 40 11.62 -1.49 27.24
C THR A 40 12.96 -1.48 27.96
N THR A 41 13.04 -2.12 29.12
CA THR A 41 14.31 -2.27 29.86
C THR A 41 14.69 -3.76 29.87
N ASN A 42 15.82 -4.11 29.28
CA ASN A 42 16.27 -5.50 29.16
C ASN A 42 15.16 -6.43 28.59
N GLY A 43 14.46 -5.98 27.57
CA GLY A 43 13.38 -6.75 26.90
C GLY A 43 12.06 -6.82 27.66
N GLN A 44 11.87 -6.02 28.69
CA GLN A 44 10.67 -6.07 29.53
C GLN A 44 10.05 -4.70 29.76
N VAL A 45 8.72 -4.67 29.88
CA VAL A 45 7.99 -3.52 30.39
C VAL A 45 8.01 -3.58 31.92
N ARG A 46 8.70 -2.63 32.55
CA ARG A 46 8.84 -2.59 34.01
C ARG A 46 7.51 -2.24 34.68
N SER A 47 7.33 -2.68 35.93
CA SER A 47 6.12 -2.41 36.72
C SER A 47 5.87 -0.93 37.03
N ASP A 48 6.91 -0.09 37.01
CA ASP A 48 6.81 1.35 37.21
C ASP A 48 6.47 2.13 35.91
N PHE A 49 6.48 1.48 34.75
CA PHE A 49 6.36 2.09 33.44
C PHE A 49 5.07 2.93 33.29
N THR A 50 3.91 2.36 33.64
CA THR A 50 2.60 3.02 33.54
C THR A 50 2.48 4.30 34.37
N SER A 51 3.19 4.39 35.49
CA SER A 51 3.19 5.59 36.34
C SER A 51 4.08 6.71 35.82
N LEU A 52 4.95 6.40 34.86
CA LEU A 52 5.98 7.32 34.38
C LEU A 52 5.76 7.77 32.92
N TRP A 53 5.37 6.85 32.03
CA TRP A 53 5.40 7.07 30.60
C TRP A 53 4.03 6.83 29.96
N ASN A 54 3.75 7.57 28.89
CA ASN A 54 2.53 7.40 28.10
C ASN A 54 2.79 6.92 26.66
N GLN A 55 4.05 6.66 26.29
CA GLN A 55 4.42 6.04 25.02
C GLN A 55 5.51 4.99 25.25
N ILE A 56 5.47 3.91 24.47
CA ILE A 56 6.46 2.83 24.51
C ILE A 56 6.98 2.50 23.10
N THR A 57 8.29 2.28 23.03
CA THR A 57 8.98 1.65 21.91
C THR A 57 9.73 0.43 22.45
N ALA A 58 9.67 -0.73 21.78
CA ALA A 58 10.54 -1.84 22.15
C ALA A 58 11.99 -1.55 21.72
N GLU A 59 12.95 -1.62 22.64
CA GLU A 59 14.35 -1.29 22.33
C GLU A 59 14.90 -2.18 21.21
N ASN A 60 14.67 -3.50 21.32
CA ASN A 60 15.18 -4.49 20.36
C ASN A 60 14.14 -5.52 19.94
N GLU A 61 13.08 -5.71 20.71
CA GLU A 61 12.20 -6.87 20.63
C GLU A 61 11.30 -6.86 19.39
N CYS A 62 11.03 -5.68 18.79
CA CYS A 62 10.25 -5.54 17.56
C CYS A 62 11.11 -5.52 16.29
N LYS A 63 12.43 -5.59 16.40
CA LYS A 63 13.33 -5.61 15.23
C LYS A 63 13.24 -6.93 14.50
N TRP A 64 13.40 -6.92 13.20
CA TRP A 64 13.22 -8.09 12.34
C TRP A 64 14.02 -9.31 12.80
N ALA A 65 15.32 -9.14 13.12
CA ALA A 65 16.15 -10.25 13.60
C ALA A 65 15.65 -10.86 14.91
N SER A 66 15.04 -10.06 15.79
CA SER A 66 14.51 -10.52 17.08
C SER A 66 13.23 -11.34 16.91
N ILE A 67 12.39 -10.96 15.94
CA ILE A 67 11.12 -11.64 15.66
C ILE A 67 11.35 -12.86 14.76
N GLU A 68 12.08 -12.73 13.65
CA GLU A 68 12.27 -13.77 12.64
C GLU A 68 13.72 -14.24 12.57
N GLY A 69 14.31 -14.62 13.68
CA GLY A 69 15.67 -15.16 13.71
C GLY A 69 15.88 -16.42 12.85
N THR A 70 14.80 -17.17 12.61
CA THR A 70 14.75 -18.30 11.66
C THR A 70 13.68 -18.01 10.61
N ARG A 71 14.01 -18.13 9.33
CA ARG A 71 13.12 -17.80 8.21
C ARG A 71 11.76 -18.50 8.35
N GLY A 72 10.68 -17.72 8.27
CA GLY A 72 9.28 -18.18 8.41
C GLY A 72 8.86 -18.57 9.82
N ARG A 73 9.67 -18.29 10.85
CA ARG A 73 9.33 -18.55 12.25
C ARG A 73 9.38 -17.27 13.06
N TYR A 74 8.22 -16.81 13.47
CA TYR A 74 8.04 -15.54 14.17
C TYR A 74 7.87 -15.73 15.67
N ASN A 75 8.67 -15.00 16.46
CA ASN A 75 8.54 -14.90 17.91
C ASN A 75 8.12 -13.49 18.27
N TRP A 76 6.85 -13.28 18.47
CA TRP A 76 6.28 -11.96 18.76
C TRP A 76 6.35 -11.58 20.25
N SER A 77 6.63 -12.52 21.14
CA SER A 77 6.42 -12.37 22.60
C SER A 77 7.05 -11.10 23.22
N GLY A 78 8.26 -10.72 22.78
CA GLY A 78 8.92 -9.53 23.30
C GLY A 78 8.27 -8.24 22.77
N CYS A 79 7.92 -8.20 21.48
CA CYS A 79 7.23 -7.07 20.88
C CYS A 79 5.79 -6.95 21.41
N ASP A 80 5.09 -8.07 21.60
CA ASP A 80 3.75 -8.13 22.20
C ASP A 80 3.71 -7.51 23.59
N ALA A 81 4.75 -7.68 24.40
CA ALA A 81 4.81 -7.09 25.72
C ALA A 81 4.68 -5.56 25.67
N ALA A 82 5.39 -4.90 24.75
CA ALA A 82 5.31 -3.45 24.57
C ALA A 82 3.98 -3.03 23.93
N TYR A 83 3.55 -3.71 22.85
CA TYR A 83 2.31 -3.41 22.16
C TYR A 83 1.09 -3.56 23.08
N ASN A 84 1.00 -4.68 23.82
CA ASN A 84 -0.11 -4.96 24.74
C ASN A 84 -0.10 -3.99 25.93
N TRP A 85 1.08 -3.55 26.40
CA TRP A 85 1.13 -2.52 27.42
C TRP A 85 0.42 -1.25 26.94
N ALA A 86 0.73 -0.76 25.73
CA ALA A 86 0.10 0.43 25.17
C ALA A 86 -1.42 0.26 25.05
N LYS A 87 -1.87 -0.85 24.45
CA LYS A 87 -3.30 -1.15 24.28
C LYS A 87 -4.06 -1.24 25.60
N ASN A 88 -3.48 -1.89 26.61
CA ASN A 88 -4.15 -2.15 27.88
C ASN A 88 -4.17 -0.94 28.84
N ASN A 89 -3.26 0.01 28.64
CA ASN A 89 -3.12 1.18 29.52
C ASN A 89 -3.52 2.50 28.85
N GLY A 90 -3.99 2.48 27.59
CA GLY A 90 -4.30 3.71 26.84
C GLY A 90 -3.05 4.53 26.52
N GLY A 91 -1.90 3.87 26.41
CA GLY A 91 -0.65 4.48 25.98
C GLY A 91 -0.46 4.40 24.48
N HIS A 92 0.61 5.05 23.98
CA HIS A 92 0.97 5.07 22.57
C HIS A 92 2.06 4.05 22.26
N PHE A 93 1.99 3.42 21.08
CA PHE A 93 2.99 2.45 20.65
C PHE A 93 3.66 2.91 19.35
N LYS A 94 5.01 2.86 19.32
CA LYS A 94 5.81 3.04 18.10
C LYS A 94 6.53 1.74 17.75
N PHE A 95 6.27 1.20 16.57
CA PHE A 95 6.96 0.01 16.05
C PHE A 95 8.34 0.41 15.51
N HIS A 96 9.40 -0.22 16.00
CA HIS A 96 10.78 0.08 15.64
C HIS A 96 11.56 -1.20 15.33
N ALA A 97 11.92 -1.45 14.07
CA ALA A 97 11.63 -0.77 12.81
C ALA A 97 11.36 -1.82 11.72
N LEU A 98 10.66 -1.43 10.63
CA LEU A 98 10.35 -2.39 9.55
C LEU A 98 11.58 -2.72 8.71
N VAL A 99 12.32 -1.72 8.24
CA VAL A 99 13.49 -1.90 7.36
C VAL A 99 14.70 -1.20 7.98
N TRP A 100 15.74 -1.96 8.23
CA TRP A 100 17.00 -1.44 8.75
C TRP A 100 18.21 -2.21 8.20
N GLY A 101 19.28 -1.51 7.91
CA GLY A 101 20.55 -2.10 7.46
C GLY A 101 21.35 -2.80 8.57
N SER A 102 20.85 -2.76 9.83
CA SER A 102 21.36 -3.49 10.99
C SER A 102 20.24 -4.30 11.63
N GLN A 103 20.58 -5.28 12.47
CA GLN A 103 19.63 -6.13 13.20
C GLN A 103 18.50 -6.74 12.32
N TYR A 104 18.81 -6.98 11.03
CA TYR A 104 18.02 -7.84 10.16
C TYR A 104 18.45 -9.30 10.35
N PRO A 105 17.62 -10.31 10.02
CA PRO A 105 17.96 -11.72 10.21
C PRO A 105 19.19 -12.16 9.41
N ASN A 106 20.10 -12.88 10.03
CA ASN A 106 21.34 -13.36 9.36
C ASN A 106 21.08 -14.24 8.13
N TRP A 107 19.92 -14.89 8.05
CA TRP A 107 19.54 -15.71 6.90
C TRP A 107 19.27 -14.89 5.63
N LEU A 108 19.09 -13.56 5.73
CA LEU A 108 19.04 -12.68 4.55
C LEU A 108 20.39 -12.57 3.83
N ASN A 109 21.49 -12.82 4.54
CA ASN A 109 22.82 -12.71 3.94
C ASN A 109 22.97 -13.70 2.78
N GLY A 110 23.36 -13.19 1.61
CA GLY A 110 23.60 -14.00 0.43
C GLY A 110 22.34 -14.38 -0.38
N LEU A 111 21.15 -13.92 0.01
CA LEU A 111 19.96 -14.03 -0.83
C LEU A 111 20.11 -13.15 -2.09
N SER A 112 19.47 -13.55 -3.19
CA SER A 112 19.31 -12.69 -4.37
C SER A 112 18.48 -11.43 -4.03
N ALA A 113 18.48 -10.43 -4.90
CA ALA A 113 17.63 -9.25 -4.72
C ALA A 113 16.13 -9.63 -4.76
N ALA A 114 15.73 -10.53 -5.64
CA ALA A 114 14.36 -11.03 -5.74
C ALA A 114 13.92 -11.77 -4.47
N ASP A 115 14.75 -12.73 -3.99
CA ASP A 115 14.45 -13.44 -2.74
C ASP A 115 14.43 -12.49 -1.52
N THR A 116 15.26 -11.44 -1.54
CA THR A 116 15.27 -10.42 -0.47
C THR A 116 13.99 -9.58 -0.52
N LYS A 117 13.51 -9.23 -1.73
CA LYS A 117 12.21 -8.55 -1.91
C LYS A 117 11.07 -9.37 -1.34
N THR A 118 11.00 -10.63 -1.74
CA THR A 118 10.00 -11.60 -1.20
C THR A 118 10.09 -11.70 0.33
N ALA A 119 11.30 -11.77 0.88
CA ALA A 119 11.48 -11.81 2.33
C ALA A 119 10.99 -10.54 3.04
N ILE A 120 11.26 -9.34 2.48
CA ILE A 120 10.77 -8.06 3.03
C ILE A 120 9.25 -7.98 2.94
N THR A 121 8.67 -8.42 1.81
CA THR A 121 7.21 -8.47 1.62
C THR A 121 6.56 -9.36 2.66
N ASN A 122 7.01 -10.61 2.79
CA ASN A 122 6.51 -11.56 3.77
C ASN A 122 6.68 -11.08 5.23
N TRP A 123 7.79 -10.39 5.53
CA TRP A 123 8.02 -9.77 6.82
C TRP A 123 6.98 -8.68 7.13
N MET A 124 6.78 -7.73 6.21
CA MET A 124 5.80 -6.67 6.40
C MET A 124 4.38 -7.21 6.50
N ASP A 125 4.05 -8.26 5.73
CA ASP A 125 2.75 -8.93 5.79
C ASP A 125 2.54 -9.65 7.11
N ALA A 126 3.55 -10.35 7.61
CA ALA A 126 3.50 -10.99 8.93
C ALA A 126 3.32 -9.96 10.05
N VAL A 127 4.03 -8.80 9.99
CA VAL A 127 3.82 -7.70 10.94
C VAL A 127 2.39 -7.14 10.82
N LYS A 128 1.88 -6.94 9.59
CA LYS A 128 0.52 -6.46 9.36
C LYS A 128 -0.53 -7.43 9.87
N GLN A 129 -0.35 -8.70 9.64
CA GLN A 129 -1.26 -9.74 10.14
C GLN A 129 -1.30 -9.78 11.67
N HIS A 130 -0.14 -9.63 12.32
CA HIS A 130 -0.03 -9.68 13.77
C HIS A 130 -0.44 -8.36 14.45
N TYR A 131 -0.06 -7.22 13.86
CA TYR A 131 -0.37 -5.88 14.32
C TYR A 131 -1.14 -5.09 13.24
N PRO A 132 -2.42 -5.36 13.04
CA PRO A 132 -3.21 -4.74 11.97
C PRO A 132 -3.39 -3.22 12.15
N GLU A 133 -3.30 -2.71 13.37
CA GLU A 133 -3.55 -1.32 13.73
C GLU A 133 -2.35 -0.70 14.44
N LEU A 134 -1.25 -0.50 13.73
CA LEU A 134 -0.12 0.26 14.25
C LEU A 134 -0.39 1.75 14.16
N GLU A 135 -0.10 2.48 15.24
CA GLU A 135 -0.27 3.94 15.33
C GLU A 135 0.92 4.69 14.72
N MET A 136 2.13 4.29 15.09
CA MET A 136 3.40 4.90 14.64
C MET A 136 4.38 3.82 14.21
N ILE A 137 5.08 4.05 13.11
CA ILE A 137 6.03 3.08 12.55
C ILE A 137 7.30 3.78 12.09
N ASP A 138 8.45 3.40 12.65
CA ASP A 138 9.74 3.70 12.04
C ASP A 138 9.90 2.76 10.81
N VAL A 139 9.54 3.26 9.62
CA VAL A 139 9.49 2.44 8.40
C VAL A 139 10.89 2.09 7.92
N VAL A 140 11.76 3.10 7.84
CA VAL A 140 13.17 2.91 7.49
C VAL A 140 14.03 3.60 8.54
N ASN A 141 15.01 2.84 9.04
CA ASN A 141 15.95 3.33 10.05
C ASN A 141 17.36 3.46 9.46
N GLU A 142 18.00 4.62 9.67
CA GLU A 142 19.43 4.88 9.44
C GLU A 142 19.90 4.68 7.99
N ALA A 143 19.21 5.28 7.03
CA ALA A 143 19.57 5.22 5.62
C ALA A 143 20.27 6.47 5.09
N ILE A 144 20.58 7.47 5.93
CA ILE A 144 21.39 8.63 5.51
C ILE A 144 22.73 8.15 4.93
N LYS A 145 23.09 8.70 3.78
CA LYS A 145 24.34 8.42 3.08
C LYS A 145 25.30 9.58 3.27
N SER A 146 26.42 9.32 3.92
CA SER A 146 27.48 10.30 4.16
C SER A 146 28.83 9.72 3.77
N GLY A 147 29.67 10.48 3.06
CA GLY A 147 30.98 10.02 2.59
C GLY A 147 30.91 8.77 1.68
N GLY A 148 29.79 8.54 0.99
CA GLY A 148 29.59 7.41 0.09
C GLY A 148 29.08 6.14 0.78
N SER A 149 28.91 6.14 2.10
CA SER A 149 28.37 5.01 2.88
C SER A 149 27.07 5.37 3.58
N TYR A 150 26.17 4.41 3.74
CA TYR A 150 24.99 4.58 4.58
C TYR A 150 25.35 4.51 6.06
N HIS A 151 24.55 5.14 6.92
CA HIS A 151 24.72 5.06 8.38
C HIS A 151 24.71 3.62 8.89
N SER A 152 23.81 2.79 8.39
CA SER A 152 23.76 1.36 8.70
C SER A 152 24.38 0.48 7.63
N GLY A 153 24.34 -0.83 7.85
CA GLY A 153 24.96 -1.84 6.98
C GLY A 153 24.21 -2.15 5.68
N TYR A 154 23.43 -1.22 5.15
CA TYR A 154 22.74 -1.38 3.87
C TYR A 154 23.71 -1.74 2.74
N GLY A 155 23.40 -2.82 2.01
CA GLY A 155 24.19 -3.29 0.87
C GLY A 155 25.56 -3.91 1.22
N LYS A 156 25.91 -4.09 2.51
CA LYS A 156 27.18 -4.72 2.89
C LYS A 156 27.15 -6.22 2.75
N ASN A 157 26.18 -6.89 3.39
CA ASN A 157 26.00 -8.33 3.34
C ASN A 157 24.57 -8.74 2.94
N ASN A 158 23.73 -7.77 2.61
CA ASN A 158 22.34 -7.95 2.24
C ASN A 158 22.02 -7.22 0.95
N ASN A 159 20.95 -7.61 0.29
CA ASN A 159 20.48 -7.02 -0.95
C ASN A 159 19.25 -6.11 -0.75
N ILE A 160 19.05 -5.55 0.45
CA ILE A 160 17.86 -4.71 0.76
C ILE A 160 17.71 -3.55 -0.23
N ILE A 161 18.80 -2.85 -0.56
CA ILE A 161 18.77 -1.73 -1.51
C ILE A 161 18.29 -2.21 -2.89
N ALA A 162 18.91 -3.26 -3.44
CA ALA A 162 18.57 -3.78 -4.76
C ALA A 162 17.16 -4.37 -4.78
N ALA A 163 16.75 -5.04 -3.71
CA ALA A 163 15.41 -5.61 -3.54
C ALA A 163 14.29 -4.57 -3.57
N LEU A 164 14.57 -3.37 -3.07
CA LEU A 164 13.59 -2.29 -2.98
C LEU A 164 13.79 -1.22 -4.08
N GLY A 165 14.41 -1.56 -5.20
CA GLY A 165 14.50 -0.68 -6.37
C GLY A 165 15.82 0.08 -6.54
N GLY A 166 16.83 -0.20 -5.70
CA GLY A 166 18.15 0.43 -5.83
C GLY A 166 18.27 1.80 -5.14
N ASP A 167 19.37 2.49 -5.43
CA ASP A 167 19.60 3.90 -5.08
C ASP A 167 20.44 4.58 -6.17
N ASN A 168 19.77 5.35 -7.00
CA ASN A 168 20.39 6.18 -8.06
C ASN A 168 20.67 7.62 -7.57
N GLY A 169 20.76 7.81 -6.25
CA GLY A 169 21.00 9.09 -5.60
C GLY A 169 19.74 9.76 -5.05
N ASN A 170 18.58 9.11 -5.09
CA ASN A 170 17.31 9.64 -4.59
C ASN A 170 16.64 8.74 -3.54
N TYR A 171 17.37 7.77 -3.00
CA TYR A 171 16.86 6.84 -1.97
C TYR A 171 15.62 6.05 -2.43
N GLU A 172 15.60 5.56 -3.67
CA GLU A 172 14.47 4.84 -4.26
C GLU A 172 14.02 3.65 -3.41
N PHE A 173 14.95 2.93 -2.80
CA PHE A 173 14.64 1.82 -1.89
C PHE A 173 13.88 2.29 -0.63
N VAL A 174 14.15 3.49 -0.12
CA VAL A 174 13.41 4.08 1.01
C VAL A 174 12.00 4.45 0.57
N VAL A 175 11.87 5.07 -0.62
CA VAL A 175 10.57 5.41 -1.21
C VAL A 175 9.69 4.16 -1.34
N THR A 176 10.26 3.06 -1.86
CA THR A 176 9.56 1.78 -2.01
C THR A 176 9.11 1.23 -0.66
N ALA A 177 9.99 1.22 0.35
CA ALA A 177 9.64 0.75 1.70
C ALA A 177 8.47 1.54 2.30
N PHE A 178 8.46 2.88 2.12
CA PHE A 178 7.34 3.72 2.60
C PHE A 178 6.03 3.44 1.87
N LYS A 179 6.06 3.22 0.55
CA LYS A 179 4.86 2.82 -0.20
C LYS A 179 4.32 1.49 0.30
N MET A 180 5.17 0.47 0.42
CA MET A 180 4.80 -0.84 0.98
C MET A 180 4.22 -0.75 2.39
N ALA A 181 4.75 0.14 3.24
CA ALA A 181 4.23 0.35 4.58
C ALA A 181 2.85 1.05 4.56
N ARG A 182 2.65 2.06 3.70
CA ARG A 182 1.38 2.78 3.59
C ARG A 182 0.24 1.88 3.09
N GLU A 183 0.53 1.00 2.13
CA GLU A 183 -0.43 0.00 1.65
C GLU A 183 -0.95 -0.88 2.78
N ARG A 184 -0.08 -1.23 3.73
CA ARG A 184 -0.43 -2.09 4.87
C ARG A 184 -1.04 -1.34 6.05
N TRP A 185 -0.56 -0.15 6.34
CA TRP A 185 -1.01 0.70 7.46
C TRP A 185 -1.43 2.09 6.96
N PRO A 186 -2.59 2.21 6.31
CA PRO A 186 -3.03 3.46 5.69
C PRO A 186 -3.18 4.61 6.69
N ASN A 187 -3.47 4.30 7.96
CA ASN A 187 -3.73 5.30 9.00
C ASN A 187 -2.56 5.49 9.99
N ALA A 188 -1.46 4.75 9.85
CA ALA A 188 -0.31 4.91 10.73
C ALA A 188 0.50 6.17 10.40
N ILE A 189 1.11 6.77 11.40
CA ILE A 189 2.15 7.79 11.20
C ILE A 189 3.43 7.08 10.78
N LEU A 190 3.84 7.28 9.52
CA LEU A 190 5.03 6.67 8.93
C LEU A 190 6.24 7.59 9.11
N ILE A 191 7.24 7.10 9.81
CA ILE A 191 8.40 7.87 10.28
C ILE A 191 9.66 7.38 9.56
N TYR A 192 10.46 8.30 9.03
CA TYR A 192 11.85 8.06 8.70
C TYR A 192 12.71 8.39 9.92
N ASN A 193 13.53 7.48 10.42
CA ASN A 193 14.27 7.63 11.68
C ASN A 193 15.78 7.53 11.47
N ASP A 194 16.57 8.49 12.02
CA ASP A 194 18.02 8.46 11.87
C ASP A 194 18.76 9.25 12.97
N TYR A 195 20.07 9.00 13.11
CA TYR A 195 20.95 9.64 14.09
C TYR A 195 21.81 10.76 13.48
N ASN A 196 22.48 11.54 14.32
CA ASN A 196 23.33 12.70 13.97
C ASN A 196 22.61 13.78 13.15
N THR A 197 21.30 13.80 13.20
CA THR A 197 20.43 14.61 12.35
C THR A 197 20.27 16.04 12.82
N VAL A 198 20.74 16.35 14.03
CA VAL A 198 20.73 17.71 14.59
C VAL A 198 22.06 18.41 14.39
N GLN A 199 23.16 17.67 14.36
CA GLN A 199 24.51 18.21 14.22
C GLN A 199 25.18 17.78 12.91
N TRP A 200 25.83 16.61 12.86
CA TRP A 200 26.80 16.24 11.82
C TRP A 200 26.17 15.98 10.45
N GLN A 201 25.06 15.25 10.40
CA GLN A 201 24.39 14.90 9.16
C GLN A 201 23.03 15.59 9.01
N LYS A 202 22.86 16.76 9.63
CA LYS A 202 21.64 17.55 9.49
C LYS A 202 21.31 17.85 8.02
N ASN A 203 22.30 18.27 7.23
CA ASN A 203 22.07 18.61 5.83
C ASN A 203 21.76 17.39 4.97
N GLU A 204 22.43 16.27 5.21
CA GLU A 204 22.16 15.00 4.54
C GLU A 204 20.75 14.47 4.89
N GLY A 205 20.34 14.62 6.14
CA GLY A 205 18.98 14.28 6.57
C GLY A 205 17.92 15.16 5.92
N ILE A 206 18.12 16.47 5.86
CA ILE A 206 17.26 17.42 5.14
C ILE A 206 17.15 17.04 3.65
N ASP A 207 18.28 16.73 3.01
CA ASP A 207 18.33 16.31 1.61
C ASP A 207 17.53 15.03 1.39
N LEU A 208 17.72 14.02 2.27
CA LEU A 208 16.98 12.77 2.21
C LEU A 208 15.46 13.01 2.30
N ILE A 209 14.99 13.73 3.32
CA ILE A 209 13.54 14.01 3.49
C ILE A 209 12.98 14.72 2.26
N ASN A 210 13.69 15.70 1.72
CA ASN A 210 13.23 16.42 0.53
C ASN A 210 13.18 15.54 -0.72
N LYS A 211 14.14 14.60 -0.88
CA LYS A 211 14.11 13.60 -1.97
C LYS A 211 12.93 12.64 -1.81
N LEU A 212 12.64 12.16 -0.60
CA LEU A 212 11.47 11.31 -0.33
C LEU A 212 10.17 12.04 -0.70
N LYS A 213 10.01 13.28 -0.24
CA LYS A 213 8.82 14.09 -0.57
C LYS A 213 8.69 14.30 -2.07
N LYS A 214 9.78 14.66 -2.75
CA LYS A 214 9.79 14.87 -4.21
C LYS A 214 9.42 13.60 -4.99
N ALA A 215 9.80 12.44 -4.48
CA ALA A 215 9.47 11.13 -5.07
C ALA A 215 8.06 10.62 -4.69
N GLY A 216 7.29 11.41 -3.94
CA GLY A 216 5.94 11.04 -3.49
C GLY A 216 5.93 9.89 -2.50
N ALA A 217 6.99 9.74 -1.69
CA ALA A 217 6.97 8.80 -0.58
C ALA A 217 5.97 9.27 0.50
N PRO A 218 5.12 8.38 1.02
CA PRO A 218 4.14 8.72 2.04
C PRO A 218 4.79 8.81 3.44
N VAL A 219 5.79 9.66 3.59
CA VAL A 219 6.46 9.95 4.86
C VAL A 219 5.70 11.06 5.59
N ASP A 220 5.29 10.80 6.84
CA ASP A 220 4.47 11.72 7.64
C ASP A 220 5.31 12.51 8.64
N ALA A 221 6.42 11.94 9.11
CA ALA A 221 7.27 12.58 10.10
C ALA A 221 8.74 12.16 9.99
N TYR A 222 9.60 13.02 10.56
CA TYR A 222 11.02 12.78 10.66
C TYR A 222 11.41 12.45 12.11
N GLY A 223 11.91 11.24 12.37
CA GLY A 223 12.45 10.80 13.64
C GLY A 223 13.91 11.23 13.78
N LEU A 224 14.14 12.13 14.71
CA LEU A 224 15.49 12.54 15.14
C LEU A 224 15.86 11.68 16.34
N GLN A 225 16.80 10.73 16.19
CA GLN A 225 17.20 9.85 17.30
C GLN A 225 17.74 10.66 18.49
N ALA A 226 18.33 11.82 18.23
CA ALA A 226 18.76 12.74 19.27
C ALA A 226 19.86 12.19 20.22
N HIS A 227 20.71 11.29 19.71
CA HIS A 227 21.94 10.87 20.40
C HIS A 227 23.06 11.90 20.32
N ASP A 228 22.89 12.91 19.48
CA ASP A 228 23.83 14.03 19.26
C ASP A 228 23.47 15.31 20.04
N MET A 229 22.80 15.16 21.19
CA MET A 229 22.39 16.28 22.06
C MET A 229 23.49 16.78 22.99
N GLN A 230 24.68 16.24 22.86
CA GLN A 230 25.86 16.61 23.63
C GLN A 230 27.04 16.95 22.72
N VAL A 231 28.03 17.68 23.24
CA VAL A 231 29.30 18.00 22.55
C VAL A 231 30.49 17.59 23.41
N SER A 232 31.52 17.01 22.82
CA SER A 232 32.76 16.63 23.44
C SER A 232 33.94 17.20 22.66
N GLY A 233 34.79 17.98 23.31
CA GLY A 233 35.94 18.59 22.64
C GLY A 233 35.61 19.54 21.50
N GLY A 234 34.39 20.14 21.50
CA GLY A 234 33.89 21.00 20.42
C GLY A 234 33.32 20.28 19.22
N GLN A 235 33.23 18.95 19.27
CA GLN A 235 32.54 18.12 18.30
C GLN A 235 31.30 17.48 18.93
N ALA A 236 30.32 17.06 18.13
CA ALA A 236 29.19 16.32 18.64
C ALA A 236 29.69 15.15 19.48
N GLY A 237 29.18 15.02 20.70
CA GLY A 237 29.46 13.89 21.56
C GLY A 237 28.81 12.66 20.88
N GLY A 238 29.65 11.86 20.22
CA GLY A 238 29.13 10.74 19.42
C GLY A 238 28.42 9.73 20.30
N GLN A 239 27.32 9.24 19.82
CA GLN A 239 26.63 7.98 20.15
C GLN A 239 26.93 7.45 21.58
N GLY A 240 26.29 8.03 22.60
CA GLY A 240 26.41 7.55 23.98
C GLY A 240 27.75 7.84 24.69
N GLY A 241 28.64 8.65 24.12
CA GLY A 241 29.96 8.96 24.65
C GLY A 241 30.00 10.05 25.74
N GLY A 242 28.89 10.72 25.98
CA GLY A 242 28.81 11.82 26.93
C GLY A 242 29.45 13.13 26.45
N GLY A 243 29.41 14.19 27.27
CA GLY A 243 29.89 15.51 26.95
C GLY A 243 29.06 16.61 27.62
N SER A 244 29.39 17.88 27.32
CA SER A 244 28.55 19.00 27.71
C SER A 244 27.27 19.04 26.90
N CYS A 245 26.21 19.67 27.43
CA CYS A 245 24.97 19.87 26.67
C CYS A 245 25.27 20.63 25.38
N LEU A 246 24.62 20.20 24.28
CA LEU A 246 24.52 21.03 23.08
C LEU A 246 23.89 22.36 23.45
N ASN A 247 24.54 23.45 23.04
CA ASN A 247 24.03 24.79 23.32
C ASN A 247 22.61 24.94 22.84
N ILE A 248 21.71 25.42 23.69
CA ILE A 248 20.28 25.49 23.41
C ILE A 248 19.95 26.35 22.18
N ASN A 249 20.68 27.41 21.90
CA ASN A 249 20.48 28.24 20.73
C ASN A 249 20.89 27.50 19.44
N THR A 250 21.97 26.70 19.50
CA THR A 250 22.39 25.83 18.40
C THR A 250 21.31 24.77 18.11
N LEU A 251 20.79 24.14 19.16
CA LEU A 251 19.67 23.18 19.02
C LEU A 251 18.46 23.84 18.40
N LYS A 252 18.00 24.98 18.90
CA LYS A 252 16.87 25.73 18.36
C LYS A 252 17.07 26.06 16.89
N SER A 253 18.24 26.61 16.54
CA SER A 253 18.54 26.93 15.13
C SER A 253 18.54 25.71 14.22
N ALA A 254 19.00 24.55 14.70
CA ALA A 254 19.00 23.32 13.92
C ALA A 254 17.60 22.80 13.68
N ILE A 255 16.75 22.75 14.69
CA ILE A 255 15.34 22.31 14.58
C ILE A 255 14.55 23.23 13.64
N GLU A 256 14.71 24.56 13.79
CA GLU A 256 14.05 25.52 12.90
C GLU A 256 14.55 25.41 11.46
N GLU A 257 15.84 25.15 11.24
CA GLU A 257 16.38 24.93 9.90
C GLU A 257 15.81 23.66 9.26
N ILE A 258 15.71 22.54 10.03
CA ILE A 258 15.12 21.30 9.55
C ILE A 258 13.66 21.57 9.14
N TRP A 259 12.87 22.20 10.01
CA TRP A 259 11.49 22.56 9.72
C TRP A 259 11.37 23.45 8.47
N ASN A 260 12.10 24.55 8.43
CA ASN A 260 12.02 25.52 7.35
C ASN A 260 12.36 24.92 5.98
N LYS A 261 13.28 23.94 5.94
CA LYS A 261 13.71 23.30 4.70
C LYS A 261 12.87 22.07 4.32
N THR A 262 12.25 21.40 5.28
CA THR A 262 11.53 20.14 5.02
C THR A 262 10.02 20.28 5.16
N GLN A 263 9.54 21.21 5.99
CA GLN A 263 8.14 21.30 6.42
C GLN A 263 7.61 19.93 6.89
N MET A 264 8.47 19.19 7.63
CA MET A 264 8.17 17.85 8.13
C MET A 264 8.10 17.90 9.65
N PRO A 265 6.96 17.49 10.27
CA PRO A 265 6.88 17.30 11.71
C PRO A 265 7.95 16.33 12.20
N MET A 266 8.46 16.56 13.40
CA MET A 266 9.56 15.78 13.96
C MET A 266 9.16 15.04 15.22
N PHE A 267 9.71 13.85 15.42
CA PHE A 267 9.75 13.18 16.72
C PHE A 267 11.17 13.21 17.27
N ILE A 268 11.33 13.52 18.55
CA ILE A 268 12.55 13.22 19.28
C ILE A 268 12.43 11.75 19.69
N SER A 269 13.03 10.87 18.88
CA SER A 269 12.65 9.46 18.85
C SER A 269 13.46 8.55 19.78
N GLU A 270 14.66 8.98 20.23
CA GLU A 270 15.60 8.14 21.00
C GLU A 270 16.48 8.97 21.97
N TYR A 271 15.91 10.01 22.59
CA TYR A 271 16.66 10.97 23.39
C TYR A 271 17.40 10.35 24.57
N ASP A 272 18.68 10.66 24.68
CA ASP A 272 19.50 10.33 25.84
C ASP A 272 20.57 11.38 26.14
N ILE A 273 20.98 11.46 27.40
CA ILE A 273 22.10 12.28 27.88
C ILE A 273 22.98 11.40 28.74
N ALA A 274 24.13 11.03 28.21
CA ALA A 274 25.13 10.23 28.90
C ALA A 274 25.96 11.10 29.84
N SER A 275 25.76 11.00 31.15
CA SER A 275 26.56 11.73 32.13
C SER A 275 26.65 11.01 33.47
N ASN A 276 27.87 11.03 34.06
CA ASN A 276 28.09 10.62 35.43
C ASN A 276 27.84 11.76 36.42
N ASP A 277 27.82 13.01 35.95
CA ASP A 277 27.44 14.18 36.73
C ASP A 277 25.92 14.40 36.66
N ASP A 278 25.29 14.30 37.82
CA ASP A 278 23.84 14.40 37.93
C ASP A 278 23.30 15.81 37.62
N ASN A 279 24.08 16.85 37.88
CA ASN A 279 23.71 18.23 37.60
C ASN A 279 23.84 18.56 36.11
N ASP A 280 24.90 18.08 35.46
CA ASP A 280 25.06 18.24 34.01
C ASP A 280 23.91 17.55 33.26
N GLN A 281 23.56 16.30 33.64
CA GLN A 281 22.44 15.61 33.06
C GLN A 281 21.13 16.38 33.25
N LYS A 282 20.84 16.82 34.47
CA LYS A 282 19.66 17.63 34.76
C LYS A 282 19.61 18.92 33.94
N ASN A 283 20.76 19.62 33.82
CA ASN A 283 20.84 20.86 33.05
C ASN A 283 20.49 20.63 31.57
N CYS A 284 20.96 19.53 30.95
CA CYS A 284 20.60 19.16 29.60
C CYS A 284 19.09 18.89 29.50
N TYR A 285 18.56 18.03 30.36
CA TYR A 285 17.13 17.72 30.38
C TYR A 285 16.25 18.97 30.49
N SER A 286 16.60 19.86 31.44
CA SER A 286 15.79 21.05 31.72
C SER A 286 15.77 22.04 30.55
N GLN A 287 16.84 22.18 29.79
CA GLN A 287 16.88 23.07 28.64
C GLN A 287 16.23 22.43 27.38
N GLN A 288 16.61 21.19 27.12
CA GLN A 288 16.25 20.55 25.85
C GLN A 288 14.80 19.99 25.86
N ILE A 289 14.40 19.30 26.94
CA ILE A 289 13.00 18.79 27.03
C ILE A 289 12.00 19.94 27.11
N SER A 290 12.31 21.03 27.86
CA SER A 290 11.41 22.21 27.86
C SER A 290 11.22 22.75 26.44
N TYR A 291 12.31 22.90 25.70
CA TYR A 291 12.25 23.38 24.32
C TYR A 291 11.42 22.40 23.42
N PHE A 292 11.63 21.11 23.54
CA PHE A 292 10.89 20.14 22.74
C PHE A 292 9.39 20.16 23.04
N MET A 293 9.02 20.30 24.31
CA MET A 293 7.62 20.42 24.71
C MET A 293 6.96 21.70 24.18
N GLU A 294 7.69 22.80 24.11
CA GLU A 294 7.22 24.13 23.70
C GLU A 294 7.32 24.40 22.19
N ASN A 295 7.96 23.50 21.42
CA ASN A 295 8.14 23.68 19.98
C ASN A 295 7.01 22.99 19.19
N GLU A 296 6.27 23.75 18.39
CA GLU A 296 5.11 23.26 17.62
C GLU A 296 5.48 22.32 16.46
N HIS A 297 6.75 22.14 16.13
CA HIS A 297 7.21 21.26 15.06
C HIS A 297 7.62 19.87 15.57
N ILE A 298 7.62 19.68 16.92
CA ILE A 298 7.96 18.41 17.56
C ILE A 298 6.69 17.76 18.09
N ALA A 299 6.42 16.53 17.63
CA ALA A 299 5.18 15.81 17.90
C ALA A 299 5.22 14.97 19.18
N GLY A 300 6.37 14.48 19.58
CA GLY A 300 6.53 13.66 20.78
C GLY A 300 7.99 13.38 21.12
N ILE A 301 8.22 12.86 22.31
CA ILE A 301 9.56 12.61 22.85
C ILE A 301 9.60 11.17 23.38
N THR A 302 10.54 10.36 22.89
CA THR A 302 10.87 9.04 23.44
C THR A 302 12.28 9.09 24.03
N LEU A 303 12.41 8.81 25.30
CA LEU A 303 13.72 8.63 25.95
C LEU A 303 14.26 7.25 25.63
N TRP A 304 15.57 7.13 25.37
CA TRP A 304 16.17 5.84 25.02
C TRP A 304 16.74 5.13 26.24
N GLY A 305 15.84 4.80 27.17
CA GLY A 305 16.14 4.14 28.43
C GLY A 305 16.18 5.09 29.62
N TYR A 306 15.74 4.61 30.78
CA TYR A 306 15.63 5.42 31.99
C TYR A 306 16.30 4.81 33.22
N ILE A 307 16.76 3.55 33.14
CA ILE A 307 17.41 2.85 34.26
C ILE A 307 18.91 2.90 34.12
N TYR A 308 19.58 3.55 35.05
CA TYR A 308 21.04 3.61 35.12
C TYR A 308 21.65 2.20 35.17
N GLY A 309 22.64 1.95 34.35
CA GLY A 309 23.28 0.64 34.21
C GLY A 309 22.59 -0.30 33.22
N SER A 310 21.41 0.08 32.69
CA SER A 310 20.64 -0.74 31.72
C SER A 310 20.39 -0.03 30.39
N THR A 311 20.96 1.18 30.17
CA THR A 311 20.90 1.86 28.87
C THR A 311 22.10 1.48 28.01
N TRP A 312 22.00 1.68 26.68
CA TRP A 312 23.04 1.33 25.71
C TRP A 312 24.33 2.17 25.83
N THR A 313 24.25 3.33 26.49
CA THR A 313 25.40 4.22 26.67
C THR A 313 26.47 3.59 27.55
N SER A 314 27.70 4.13 27.50
CA SER A 314 28.83 3.61 28.26
C SER A 314 28.53 3.57 29.78
N GLY A 315 28.55 2.34 30.34
CA GLY A 315 28.19 2.12 31.74
C GLY A 315 26.70 2.37 32.06
N GLY A 316 25.84 2.53 31.04
CA GLY A 316 24.43 2.81 31.22
C GLY A 316 24.12 4.15 31.87
N ASN A 317 25.01 5.14 31.70
CA ASN A 317 25.00 6.41 32.47
C ASN A 317 23.98 7.44 31.94
N SER A 318 23.26 7.16 30.86
CA SER A 318 22.13 7.98 30.42
C SER A 318 20.84 7.74 31.22
N GLY A 319 20.76 6.63 31.97
CA GLY A 319 19.62 6.36 32.85
C GLY A 319 19.41 7.45 33.91
N ILE A 320 18.14 7.81 34.13
CA ILE A 320 17.72 8.89 35.05
C ILE A 320 17.13 8.38 36.36
N ILE A 321 17.04 7.05 36.54
CA ILE A 321 16.74 6.38 37.81
C ILE A 321 17.91 5.46 38.15
N ARG A 322 18.53 5.65 39.33
CA ARG A 322 19.68 4.89 39.80
C ARG A 322 19.36 4.21 41.12
N ASN A 323 19.49 2.85 41.18
CA ASN A 323 19.20 2.07 42.38
C ASN A 323 17.77 2.29 42.93
N GLY A 324 16.79 2.45 42.05
CA GLY A 324 15.39 2.73 42.40
C GLY A 324 15.14 4.17 42.90
N GLN A 325 16.12 5.04 42.84
CA GLN A 325 16.01 6.47 43.25
C GLN A 325 16.10 7.37 42.01
N ASP A 326 15.31 8.42 42.00
CA ASP A 326 15.36 9.44 40.96
C ASP A 326 16.73 10.17 40.99
N ARG A 327 17.36 10.24 39.84
CA ARG A 327 18.45 11.23 39.66
C ARG A 327 17.84 12.64 39.50
N PRO A 328 18.58 13.71 39.72
CA PRO A 328 18.08 15.09 39.60
C PRO A 328 17.35 15.39 38.29
N ALA A 329 17.73 14.76 37.17
CA ALA A 329 17.03 14.87 35.90
C ALA A 329 15.59 14.30 35.96
N MET A 330 15.42 13.14 36.60
CA MET A 330 14.08 12.53 36.74
C MET A 330 13.23 13.32 37.74
N THR A 331 13.79 13.79 38.86
CA THR A 331 13.09 14.66 39.79
C THR A 331 12.59 15.93 39.10
N TRP A 332 13.45 16.56 38.31
CA TRP A 332 13.08 17.73 37.53
C TRP A 332 11.97 17.42 36.50
N LEU A 333 12.09 16.31 35.75
CA LEU A 333 11.12 15.92 34.74
C LEU A 333 9.71 15.68 35.32
N LYS A 334 9.66 15.02 36.51
CA LYS A 334 8.39 14.81 37.24
C LYS A 334 7.72 16.14 37.62
N GLU A 335 8.50 17.10 38.14
CA GLU A 335 7.97 18.42 38.51
C GLU A 335 7.56 19.22 37.27
N TYR A 336 8.38 19.20 36.21
CA TYR A 336 8.11 19.93 34.97
C TYR A 336 6.79 19.47 34.32
N LEU A 337 6.58 18.18 34.14
CA LEU A 337 5.41 17.65 33.46
C LEU A 337 4.10 17.78 34.27
N LYS A 338 4.14 18.03 35.55
CA LYS A 338 2.93 18.35 36.34
C LYS A 338 2.25 19.63 35.86
N SER A 339 3.03 20.65 35.54
CA SER A 339 2.54 21.99 35.23
C SER A 339 2.66 22.37 33.75
N ASN A 340 3.56 21.72 32.99
CA ASN A 340 3.83 22.04 31.61
C ASN A 340 3.29 20.95 30.68
N LYS A 341 2.26 21.29 29.91
CA LYS A 341 1.58 20.35 29.03
C LYS A 341 2.05 20.42 27.58
N GLY A 342 3.01 21.29 27.29
CA GLY A 342 3.53 21.51 25.94
C GLY A 342 2.53 22.22 25.03
N VAL A 343 2.89 22.31 23.75
CA VAL A 343 2.06 22.89 22.70
C VAL A 343 1.74 21.82 21.64
N ASN A 344 0.57 21.97 21.00
CA ASN A 344 0.16 21.07 19.92
C ASN A 344 1.13 21.14 18.74
N THR A 345 1.31 20.02 18.06
CA THR A 345 2.15 19.93 16.87
C THR A 345 1.40 20.43 15.64
N THR A 346 2.09 21.25 14.84
CA THR A 346 1.60 21.75 13.56
C THR A 346 2.02 20.79 12.43
N GLY A 347 1.11 20.50 11.52
CA GLY A 347 1.42 19.76 10.28
C GLY A 347 1.69 18.27 10.47
N LEU A 348 1.53 17.72 11.69
CA LEU A 348 1.44 16.27 11.82
C LEU A 348 0.14 15.84 11.15
N ALA A 349 0.26 15.19 10.01
CA ALA A 349 -0.84 14.44 9.46
C ALA A 349 -1.12 13.32 10.47
N THR A 350 -2.08 13.55 11.35
CA THR A 350 -2.73 12.43 11.99
C THR A 350 -3.24 11.60 10.85
N GLY A 351 -3.11 10.30 10.89
CA GLY A 351 -3.65 9.40 9.89
C GLY A 351 -5.15 9.54 9.57
N GLU A 352 -5.74 10.68 9.78
CA GLU A 352 -6.76 11.22 8.91
C GLU A 352 -6.09 11.46 7.53
N VAL A 353 -5.82 10.35 6.84
CA VAL A 353 -6.23 10.35 5.46
C VAL A 353 -7.61 11.01 5.53
N THR A 354 -7.76 12.25 5.01
CA THR A 354 -9.09 12.70 4.58
C THR A 354 -9.72 11.45 4.04
N PRO A 355 -10.81 10.92 4.61
CA PRO A 355 -11.43 9.75 4.04
C PRO A 355 -11.54 10.14 2.56
N VAL A 356 -10.77 9.49 1.70
CA VAL A 356 -11.08 9.54 0.30
C VAL A 356 -12.47 8.97 0.35
N ASP A 357 -13.47 9.81 0.09
CA ASP A 357 -14.85 9.35 0.04
C ASP A 357 -14.78 8.06 -0.75
N PRO A 358 -15.23 6.92 -0.21
CA PRO A 358 -15.03 5.65 -0.83
C PRO A 358 -15.60 5.74 -2.23
N GLU A 359 -14.73 5.83 -3.22
CA GLU A 359 -15.14 5.73 -4.60
C GLU A 359 -15.21 4.23 -4.89
N PRO A 360 -16.40 3.68 -5.18
CA PRO A 360 -16.54 2.27 -5.52
C PRO A 360 -15.71 1.97 -6.78
N GLN A 361 -15.35 0.70 -6.95
CA GLN A 361 -14.77 0.25 -8.21
C GLN A 361 -15.71 0.57 -9.39
N GLU A 362 -15.14 0.86 -10.55
CA GLU A 362 -15.89 1.21 -11.74
C GLU A 362 -15.66 0.18 -12.86
N PRO A 363 -16.71 -0.17 -13.62
CA PRO A 363 -16.56 -1.04 -14.80
C PRO A 363 -15.52 -0.46 -15.76
N PHE A 364 -14.54 -1.25 -16.17
CA PHE A 364 -13.46 -0.79 -17.06
C PHE A 364 -13.96 -0.17 -18.37
N LYS A 365 -15.03 -0.73 -18.95
CA LYS A 365 -15.67 -0.19 -20.18
C LYS A 365 -16.71 0.92 -19.87
N GLY A 366 -16.76 1.45 -18.64
CA GLY A 366 -17.67 2.54 -18.24
C GLY A 366 -19.13 2.13 -18.05
N SER A 367 -19.46 0.84 -18.20
CA SER A 367 -20.81 0.30 -17.93
C SER A 367 -20.73 -1.14 -17.47
N PRO A 368 -21.65 -1.56 -16.56
CA PRO A 368 -21.72 -2.96 -16.11
C PRO A 368 -21.84 -3.94 -17.27
N ILE A 369 -21.15 -5.07 -17.17
CA ILE A 369 -21.23 -6.15 -18.15
C ILE A 369 -22.60 -6.81 -18.07
N ALA A 370 -23.31 -6.93 -19.18
CA ALA A 370 -24.65 -7.51 -19.21
C ALA A 370 -24.62 -9.04 -19.09
N ILE A 371 -25.43 -9.60 -18.18
CA ILE A 371 -25.69 -11.03 -18.06
C ILE A 371 -27.19 -11.28 -18.33
N PRO A 372 -27.56 -12.21 -19.25
CA PRO A 372 -26.71 -13.14 -20.01
C PRO A 372 -25.77 -12.41 -20.98
N GLY A 373 -24.58 -12.96 -21.16
CA GLY A 373 -23.54 -12.39 -22.00
C GLY A 373 -22.12 -12.83 -21.59
N LYS A 374 -21.14 -12.29 -22.29
CA LYS A 374 -19.73 -12.62 -22.17
C LYS A 374 -19.02 -11.63 -21.25
N VAL A 375 -18.28 -12.12 -20.29
CA VAL A 375 -17.32 -11.40 -19.48
C VAL A 375 -15.94 -11.71 -20.06
N GLU A 376 -15.32 -10.74 -20.69
CA GLU A 376 -13.91 -10.81 -21.11
C GLU A 376 -13.04 -10.64 -19.85
N VAL A 377 -12.13 -11.55 -19.59
CA VAL A 377 -11.41 -11.58 -18.31
C VAL A 377 -10.41 -10.44 -18.15
N GLU A 378 -9.91 -9.89 -19.23
CA GLU A 378 -9.05 -8.72 -19.26
C GLU A 378 -9.78 -7.41 -18.92
N ASP A 379 -11.12 -7.41 -18.94
CA ASP A 379 -11.98 -6.24 -18.68
C ASP A 379 -12.36 -6.08 -17.20
N PHE A 380 -11.53 -6.57 -16.29
CA PHE A 380 -11.76 -6.38 -14.85
C PHE A 380 -11.81 -4.90 -14.47
N ASP A 381 -12.58 -4.60 -13.44
CA ASP A 381 -12.92 -3.24 -13.05
C ASP A 381 -11.69 -2.37 -12.72
N ILE A 382 -11.85 -1.06 -12.83
CA ILE A 382 -10.90 -0.08 -12.32
C ILE A 382 -11.03 -0.05 -10.79
N PRO A 383 -9.93 -0.18 -10.02
CA PRO A 383 -9.99 -0.11 -8.58
C PRO A 383 -10.64 1.18 -8.08
N GLY A 384 -11.50 1.08 -7.11
CA GLY A 384 -12.03 2.21 -6.38
C GLY A 384 -10.98 2.84 -5.46
N LYS A 385 -11.39 3.85 -4.69
CA LYS A 385 -10.54 4.52 -3.72
C LYS A 385 -11.09 4.32 -2.30
N GLY A 386 -10.18 4.36 -1.32
CA GLY A 386 -10.55 4.23 0.07
C GLY A 386 -10.97 2.81 0.47
N LYS A 387 -11.86 2.75 1.47
CA LYS A 387 -12.43 1.49 1.98
C LYS A 387 -13.95 1.55 1.91
N ASN A 388 -14.57 0.41 1.70
CA ASN A 388 -16.02 0.25 1.85
C ASN A 388 -16.47 0.53 3.29
N GLU A 389 -17.77 0.71 3.50
CA GLU A 389 -18.37 0.95 4.83
C GLU A 389 -18.05 -0.17 5.83
N ASP A 390 -17.84 -1.40 5.36
CA ASP A 390 -17.45 -2.56 6.18
C ASP A 390 -15.93 -2.65 6.45
N GLY A 391 -15.14 -1.68 5.94
CA GLY A 391 -13.69 -1.61 6.11
C GLY A 391 -12.88 -2.44 5.11
N THR A 392 -13.53 -3.13 4.15
CA THR A 392 -12.86 -3.86 3.08
C THR A 392 -12.21 -2.91 2.07
N SER A 393 -11.21 -3.39 1.33
CA SER A 393 -10.55 -2.63 0.27
C SER A 393 -11.48 -2.48 -0.93
N ASN A 394 -11.48 -1.32 -1.58
CA ASN A 394 -12.10 -1.09 -2.89
C ASN A 394 -11.21 -1.55 -4.06
N ALA A 395 -10.23 -2.40 -3.82
CA ALA A 395 -9.46 -3.03 -4.89
C ALA A 395 -10.39 -3.90 -5.76
N SER A 396 -10.16 -3.88 -7.07
CA SER A 396 -10.92 -4.67 -8.05
C SER A 396 -10.12 -5.86 -8.57
N TYR A 397 -8.89 -6.03 -8.15
CA TYR A 397 -8.04 -7.19 -8.45
C TYR A 397 -6.90 -7.29 -7.42
N ALA A 398 -6.33 -8.49 -7.31
CA ALA A 398 -5.04 -8.75 -6.69
C ALA A 398 -4.28 -9.75 -7.54
N ASP A 399 -3.02 -9.44 -7.77
CA ASP A 399 -2.07 -10.18 -8.57
C ASP A 399 -0.70 -10.06 -7.88
N ASP A 400 0.24 -10.95 -8.12
CA ASP A 400 1.55 -10.94 -7.44
C ASP A 400 2.41 -9.71 -7.78
N GLY A 401 2.01 -8.92 -8.76
CA GLY A 401 2.60 -7.63 -9.13
C GLY A 401 3.84 -7.71 -10.01
N GLU A 402 4.23 -8.89 -10.47
CA GLU A 402 5.24 -9.09 -11.51
C GLU A 402 4.54 -9.36 -12.85
N ASN A 403 4.38 -8.36 -13.70
CA ASN A 403 3.76 -8.52 -15.00
C ASN A 403 4.62 -9.42 -15.92
N HIS A 404 4.19 -10.64 -16.15
CA HIS A 404 4.78 -11.60 -17.07
C HIS A 404 4.10 -11.59 -18.45
N GLY A 405 3.00 -10.84 -18.61
CA GLY A 405 2.24 -10.75 -19.83
C GLY A 405 2.95 -10.00 -20.95
N ASP A 406 2.59 -10.31 -22.19
CA ASP A 406 3.12 -9.68 -23.40
C ASP A 406 2.11 -8.75 -24.09
N SER A 407 0.89 -8.61 -23.54
CA SER A 407 -0.16 -7.76 -24.07
C SER A 407 0.08 -6.28 -23.74
N ASP A 408 -0.28 -5.40 -24.68
CA ASP A 408 -0.35 -3.95 -24.44
C ASP A 408 -1.64 -3.51 -23.74
N TYR A 409 -2.56 -4.43 -23.49
CA TYR A 409 -3.84 -4.17 -22.83
C TYR A 409 -3.65 -4.08 -21.32
N ARG A 410 -4.29 -3.11 -20.66
CA ARG A 410 -4.22 -2.89 -19.21
C ARG A 410 -2.80 -2.82 -18.63
N LYS A 411 -1.87 -2.18 -19.34
CA LYS A 411 -0.50 -1.91 -18.84
C LYS A 411 -0.45 -1.02 -17.58
N ASP A 412 -1.57 -0.44 -17.20
CA ASP A 412 -1.79 0.30 -15.97
C ASP A 412 -1.88 -0.61 -14.73
N THR A 413 -1.94 -1.93 -14.93
CA THR A 413 -2.08 -2.95 -13.88
C THR A 413 -0.86 -3.88 -13.86
N GLY A 414 -0.72 -4.68 -12.78
CA GLY A 414 0.27 -5.76 -12.70
C GLY A 414 -0.20 -7.08 -13.30
N ALA A 415 -1.45 -7.14 -13.80
CA ALA A 415 -2.06 -8.39 -14.25
C ALA A 415 -1.36 -9.01 -15.47
N ASP A 416 -1.22 -10.32 -15.45
CA ASP A 416 -0.53 -11.13 -16.47
C ASP A 416 -1.41 -11.39 -17.69
N LEU A 417 -1.45 -10.42 -18.61
CA LEU A 417 -2.26 -10.46 -19.81
C LEU A 417 -1.42 -10.82 -21.05
N TYR A 418 -1.87 -11.83 -21.78
CA TYR A 418 -1.20 -12.31 -22.99
C TYR A 418 -2.03 -12.06 -24.23
N ALA A 419 -1.35 -11.68 -25.32
CA ALA A 419 -1.98 -11.55 -26.63
C ALA A 419 -2.03 -12.94 -27.32
N LYS A 420 -3.23 -13.45 -27.56
CA LYS A 420 -3.46 -14.70 -28.30
C LYS A 420 -4.27 -14.42 -29.59
N ALA A 421 -4.33 -15.39 -30.47
CA ALA A 421 -5.10 -15.26 -31.72
C ALA A 421 -6.61 -15.03 -31.48
N THR A 422 -7.14 -15.47 -30.34
CA THR A 422 -8.54 -15.33 -29.93
C THR A 422 -8.85 -13.97 -29.26
N GLY A 423 -7.85 -13.29 -28.72
CA GLY A 423 -8.00 -12.04 -27.97
C GLY A 423 -6.89 -11.85 -26.95
N VAL A 424 -7.19 -11.10 -25.91
CA VAL A 424 -6.32 -10.96 -24.73
C VAL A 424 -6.83 -11.93 -23.67
N ILE A 425 -5.93 -12.69 -23.08
CA ILE A 425 -6.24 -13.67 -22.06
C ILE A 425 -5.55 -13.31 -20.75
N LEU A 426 -6.08 -13.83 -19.65
CA LEU A 426 -5.44 -13.83 -18.35
C LEU A 426 -4.67 -15.13 -18.18
N GLY A 427 -3.36 -15.05 -17.96
CA GLY A 427 -2.49 -16.20 -17.78
C GLY A 427 -1.58 -16.03 -16.57
N TYR A 428 -0.68 -16.97 -16.35
CA TYR A 428 0.25 -16.97 -15.20
C TYR A 428 -0.44 -16.79 -13.83
N ASN A 429 -1.70 -17.27 -13.74
CA ASN A 429 -2.53 -17.12 -12.56
C ASN A 429 -1.94 -17.88 -11.36
N ASN A 430 -1.57 -17.18 -10.30
CA ASN A 430 -1.10 -17.76 -9.06
C ASN A 430 -2.26 -18.05 -8.10
N THR A 431 -2.10 -19.05 -7.25
CA THR A 431 -3.12 -19.33 -6.21
C THR A 431 -3.30 -18.12 -5.30
N GLY A 432 -4.52 -17.60 -5.25
CA GLY A 432 -4.90 -16.41 -4.48
C GLY A 432 -5.04 -15.14 -5.31
N ASP A 433 -4.68 -15.14 -6.61
CA ASP A 433 -4.97 -14.04 -7.51
C ASP A 433 -6.48 -13.97 -7.75
N TRP A 434 -7.02 -12.75 -7.83
CA TRP A 434 -8.45 -12.55 -8.07
C TRP A 434 -8.72 -11.27 -8.84
N TYR A 435 -9.83 -11.29 -9.61
CA TYR A 435 -10.26 -10.18 -10.45
C TYR A 435 -11.78 -10.00 -10.34
N GLU A 436 -12.23 -8.74 -10.27
CA GLU A 436 -13.65 -8.39 -10.10
C GLU A 436 -14.21 -7.64 -11.30
N TYR A 437 -15.48 -7.90 -11.56
CA TYR A 437 -16.22 -7.35 -12.68
C TYR A 437 -17.58 -6.85 -12.20
N THR A 438 -17.89 -5.60 -12.44
CA THR A 438 -19.26 -5.10 -12.24
C THR A 438 -20.16 -5.65 -13.34
N VAL A 439 -21.11 -6.46 -12.96
CA VAL A 439 -22.08 -7.09 -13.88
C VAL A 439 -23.51 -6.57 -13.64
N ASN A 440 -24.36 -6.64 -14.66
CA ASN A 440 -25.80 -6.37 -14.54
C ASN A 440 -26.59 -7.59 -15.04
N VAL A 441 -27.15 -8.35 -14.11
CA VAL A 441 -27.97 -9.54 -14.40
C VAL A 441 -29.39 -9.11 -14.74
N ALA A 442 -29.82 -9.37 -15.98
CA ALA A 442 -31.11 -8.90 -16.46
C ALA A 442 -32.30 -9.50 -15.69
N GLU A 443 -32.25 -10.76 -15.31
CA GLU A 443 -33.29 -11.46 -14.57
C GLU A 443 -32.68 -12.44 -13.57
N ALA A 444 -33.25 -12.56 -12.37
CA ALA A 444 -32.84 -13.59 -11.41
C ALA A 444 -33.19 -14.99 -11.95
N GLY A 445 -32.38 -15.97 -11.61
CA GLY A 445 -32.65 -17.38 -11.96
C GLY A 445 -31.41 -18.19 -12.27
N ASP A 446 -31.60 -19.33 -12.89
CA ASP A 446 -30.55 -20.27 -13.20
C ASP A 446 -29.90 -19.95 -14.56
N TYR A 447 -28.56 -19.98 -14.53
CA TYR A 447 -27.68 -19.75 -15.67
C TYR A 447 -26.67 -20.89 -15.78
N THR A 448 -26.08 -21.04 -16.94
CA THR A 448 -24.87 -21.82 -17.13
C THR A 448 -23.71 -20.85 -17.38
N ALA A 449 -22.70 -20.87 -16.50
CA ALA A 449 -21.43 -20.18 -16.70
C ALA A 449 -20.49 -21.11 -17.49
N VAL A 450 -20.01 -20.63 -18.63
CA VAL A 450 -19.09 -21.35 -19.53
C VAL A 450 -17.79 -20.56 -19.62
N ALA A 451 -16.70 -21.11 -19.11
CA ALA A 451 -15.39 -20.51 -19.18
C ALA A 451 -14.54 -21.15 -20.28
N SER A 452 -13.88 -20.33 -21.08
CA SER A 452 -12.89 -20.75 -22.08
C SER A 452 -11.51 -20.77 -21.44
N VAL A 453 -10.90 -21.94 -21.32
CA VAL A 453 -9.67 -22.17 -20.54
C VAL A 453 -8.70 -23.05 -21.29
N ALA A 454 -7.39 -22.87 -21.01
CA ALA A 454 -6.33 -23.72 -21.51
C ALA A 454 -5.31 -24.02 -20.41
N ASN A 455 -4.65 -25.18 -20.44
CA ASN A 455 -3.51 -25.50 -19.59
C ASN A 455 -2.76 -26.78 -20.07
N GLU A 456 -1.59 -27.01 -19.47
CA GLU A 456 -0.89 -28.31 -19.54
C GLU A 456 -0.85 -28.92 -18.13
N GLY A 457 -1.95 -29.59 -17.71
CA GLY A 457 -2.05 -30.20 -16.38
C GLY A 457 -3.42 -29.99 -15.72
N THR A 458 -3.41 -29.49 -14.50
CA THR A 458 -4.63 -29.20 -13.72
C THR A 458 -4.52 -27.84 -13.04
N GLY A 459 -5.60 -27.07 -13.11
CA GLY A 459 -5.78 -25.80 -12.40
C GLY A 459 -7.20 -25.70 -11.87
N ALA A 460 -7.50 -24.67 -11.11
CA ALA A 460 -8.86 -24.44 -10.60
C ALA A 460 -9.11 -22.97 -10.24
N PHE A 461 -10.36 -22.54 -10.39
CA PHE A 461 -10.80 -21.23 -9.94
C PHE A 461 -12.23 -21.26 -9.39
N THR A 462 -12.54 -20.28 -8.56
CA THR A 462 -13.89 -20.09 -8.01
C THR A 462 -14.50 -18.81 -8.57
N LEU A 463 -15.80 -18.88 -8.91
CA LEU A 463 -16.62 -17.70 -9.15
C LEU A 463 -17.45 -17.39 -7.90
N SER A 464 -17.49 -16.11 -7.53
CA SER A 464 -18.38 -15.60 -6.49
C SER A 464 -19.15 -14.37 -6.98
N ILE A 465 -20.33 -14.13 -6.39
CA ILE A 465 -21.11 -12.92 -6.62
C ILE A 465 -21.38 -12.25 -5.28
N ASP A 466 -21.04 -10.96 -5.15
CA ASP A 466 -21.10 -10.19 -3.90
C ASP A 466 -20.44 -10.94 -2.72
N GLY A 467 -19.27 -11.53 -2.97
CA GLY A 467 -18.48 -12.29 -2.00
C GLY A 467 -19.00 -13.69 -1.66
N LYS A 468 -20.10 -14.14 -2.28
CA LYS A 468 -20.64 -15.48 -2.09
C LYS A 468 -20.25 -16.39 -3.25
N ALA A 469 -19.54 -17.49 -2.97
CA ALA A 469 -19.18 -18.48 -3.99
C ALA A 469 -20.43 -19.07 -4.67
N ILE A 470 -20.40 -19.14 -6.00
CA ILE A 470 -21.49 -19.65 -6.85
C ILE A 470 -21.08 -20.85 -7.68
N ALA A 471 -19.78 -21.02 -7.99
CA ALA A 471 -19.27 -22.19 -8.69
C ALA A 471 -17.76 -22.35 -8.48
N GLU A 472 -17.31 -23.61 -8.51
CA GLU A 472 -15.89 -24.01 -8.54
C GLU A 472 -15.63 -24.73 -9.86
N PHE A 473 -14.57 -24.32 -10.57
CA PHE A 473 -14.17 -24.87 -11.86
C PHE A 473 -12.83 -25.59 -11.71
N GLU A 474 -12.79 -26.81 -12.21
CA GLU A 474 -11.56 -27.55 -12.44
C GLU A 474 -11.18 -27.40 -13.92
N VAL A 475 -9.92 -27.10 -14.18
CA VAL A 475 -9.35 -26.95 -15.52
C VAL A 475 -8.38 -28.09 -15.75
N THR A 476 -8.57 -28.81 -16.86
CA THR A 476 -7.66 -29.91 -17.28
C THR A 476 -7.40 -29.79 -18.76
N GLY A 477 -6.15 -29.89 -19.18
CA GLY A 477 -5.77 -29.75 -20.58
C GLY A 477 -4.39 -30.35 -20.88
N THR A 478 -3.99 -30.23 -22.14
CA THR A 478 -2.73 -30.77 -22.66
C THR A 478 -1.95 -29.75 -23.50
N SER A 479 -2.45 -28.52 -23.60
CA SER A 479 -1.82 -27.45 -24.38
C SER A 479 -2.28 -26.08 -23.91
N TRP A 480 -1.35 -25.13 -23.85
CA TRP A 480 -1.61 -23.71 -23.57
C TRP A 480 -2.27 -22.94 -24.73
N ASP A 481 -2.33 -23.53 -25.91
CA ASP A 481 -2.92 -22.92 -27.12
C ASP A 481 -4.26 -23.55 -27.52
N ASP A 482 -4.71 -24.60 -26.83
CA ASP A 482 -5.96 -25.32 -27.12
C ASP A 482 -7.00 -25.00 -26.05
N PHE A 483 -7.73 -23.90 -26.26
CA PHE A 483 -8.77 -23.44 -25.35
C PHE A 483 -10.01 -24.34 -25.45
N THR A 484 -10.41 -24.86 -24.31
CA THR A 484 -11.62 -25.70 -24.16
C THR A 484 -12.62 -25.05 -23.22
N ASN A 485 -13.89 -25.42 -23.37
CA ASN A 485 -14.95 -24.88 -22.53
C ASN A 485 -15.22 -25.78 -21.32
N VAL A 486 -15.17 -25.20 -20.12
CA VAL A 486 -15.66 -25.82 -18.89
C VAL A 486 -16.92 -25.10 -18.43
N SER A 487 -17.92 -25.82 -17.91
CA SER A 487 -19.20 -25.21 -17.56
C SER A 487 -19.72 -25.62 -16.19
N LYS A 488 -20.43 -24.70 -15.52
CA LYS A 488 -21.12 -24.95 -14.25
C LYS A 488 -22.50 -24.26 -14.25
N LYS A 489 -23.48 -24.89 -13.61
CA LYS A 489 -24.77 -24.25 -13.32
C LYS A 489 -24.61 -23.31 -12.13
N VAL A 490 -25.15 -22.10 -12.26
CA VAL A 490 -25.12 -21.05 -11.24
C VAL A 490 -26.49 -20.39 -11.11
N THR A 491 -26.87 -19.98 -9.93
CA THR A 491 -28.06 -19.16 -9.69
C THR A 491 -27.65 -17.74 -9.42
N LEU A 492 -28.11 -16.78 -10.22
CA LEU A 492 -27.75 -15.37 -10.12
C LEU A 492 -28.95 -14.54 -9.68
N PRO A 493 -28.75 -13.54 -8.78
CA PRO A 493 -29.75 -12.52 -8.47
C PRO A 493 -29.86 -11.50 -9.61
N ALA A 494 -31.00 -10.84 -9.77
CA ALA A 494 -31.17 -9.78 -10.76
C ALA A 494 -30.58 -8.47 -10.28
N GLY A 495 -30.04 -7.65 -11.19
CA GLY A 495 -29.53 -6.33 -10.92
C GLY A 495 -28.01 -6.20 -11.02
N LYS A 496 -27.47 -5.12 -10.47
CA LYS A 496 -26.04 -4.82 -10.46
C LYS A 496 -25.36 -5.58 -9.32
N HIS A 497 -24.29 -6.30 -9.63
CA HIS A 497 -23.53 -7.14 -8.70
C HIS A 497 -22.04 -7.09 -9.02
N ILE A 498 -21.20 -7.51 -8.08
CA ILE A 498 -19.77 -7.75 -8.27
C ILE A 498 -19.55 -9.27 -8.47
N LEU A 499 -19.11 -9.64 -9.65
CA LEU A 499 -18.62 -10.98 -9.96
C LEU A 499 -17.12 -11.02 -9.70
N ARG A 500 -16.64 -12.02 -8.93
CA ARG A 500 -15.21 -12.26 -8.72
C ARG A 500 -14.81 -13.60 -9.29
N LEU A 501 -13.70 -13.62 -10.01
CA LEU A 501 -12.91 -14.78 -10.36
C LEU A 501 -11.73 -14.85 -9.42
N GLU A 502 -11.51 -15.99 -8.75
CA GLU A 502 -10.40 -16.20 -7.82
C GLU A 502 -9.69 -17.52 -8.14
N THR A 503 -8.38 -17.48 -8.37
CA THR A 503 -7.55 -18.65 -8.64
C THR A 503 -7.36 -19.46 -7.37
N THR A 504 -7.85 -20.68 -7.34
CA THR A 504 -7.73 -21.61 -6.19
C THR A 504 -6.63 -22.65 -6.38
N GLN A 505 -6.24 -22.89 -7.62
CA GLN A 505 -5.09 -23.69 -8.01
C GLN A 505 -4.49 -23.11 -9.28
N GLU A 506 -3.23 -22.74 -9.25
CA GLU A 506 -2.45 -22.20 -10.37
C GLU A 506 -2.39 -23.13 -11.58
N TYR A 507 -1.79 -22.69 -12.70
CA TYR A 507 -1.53 -23.45 -13.91
C TYR A 507 -2.72 -23.55 -14.88
N PHE A 508 -3.35 -22.42 -15.21
CA PHE A 508 -4.29 -22.32 -16.32
C PHE A 508 -4.31 -20.91 -16.92
N ASP A 509 -4.68 -20.83 -18.21
CA ASP A 509 -5.04 -19.60 -18.90
C ASP A 509 -6.56 -19.54 -19.03
N ILE A 510 -7.13 -18.31 -18.99
CA ILE A 510 -8.56 -18.09 -19.20
C ILE A 510 -8.79 -16.92 -20.16
N ASP A 511 -9.72 -17.09 -21.11
CA ASP A 511 -10.06 -16.11 -22.14
C ASP A 511 -11.34 -15.34 -21.77
N TYR A 512 -12.41 -16.05 -21.44
CA TYR A 512 -13.68 -15.43 -21.06
C TYR A 512 -14.55 -16.33 -20.19
N ILE A 513 -15.60 -15.72 -19.61
CA ILE A 513 -16.70 -16.44 -18.98
C ILE A 513 -18.01 -15.98 -19.64
N ASN A 514 -18.74 -16.90 -20.27
CA ASN A 514 -20.02 -16.60 -20.90
C ASN A 514 -21.19 -17.17 -20.08
N PHE A 515 -22.14 -16.31 -19.72
CA PHE A 515 -23.32 -16.66 -18.96
C PHE A 515 -24.53 -16.83 -19.89
N VAL A 516 -25.09 -18.03 -19.94
CA VAL A 516 -26.28 -18.38 -20.72
C VAL A 516 -27.43 -18.67 -19.76
N LYS A 517 -28.62 -18.11 -20.01
CA LYS A 517 -29.78 -18.34 -19.14
C LYS A 517 -30.33 -19.77 -19.35
N GLY A 518 -30.52 -20.49 -18.24
CA GLY A 518 -31.01 -21.89 -18.25
C GLY A 518 -29.89 -22.90 -18.49
N ASP A 519 -30.29 -24.10 -18.93
CA ASP A 519 -29.36 -25.19 -19.26
C ASP A 519 -28.72 -24.94 -20.64
N ALA A 520 -27.42 -24.77 -20.69
CA ALA A 520 -26.68 -25.01 -21.92
C ALA A 520 -26.65 -26.53 -22.11
N GLY A 521 -27.40 -27.07 -23.05
CA GLY A 521 -27.61 -28.53 -23.25
C GLY A 521 -26.37 -29.40 -22.96
N GLU A 522 -26.54 -30.72 -22.88
CA GLU A 522 -25.51 -31.66 -22.39
C GLU A 522 -24.18 -31.71 -23.20
N ASP A 523 -23.98 -30.85 -24.22
CA ASP A 523 -22.76 -30.82 -25.03
C ASP A 523 -22.01 -29.49 -24.89
N PRO A 524 -20.93 -29.44 -24.10
CA PRO A 524 -20.08 -28.23 -23.95
C PRO A 524 -19.39 -27.80 -25.26
N GLN A 525 -19.35 -28.66 -26.26
CA GLN A 525 -18.70 -28.37 -27.55
C GLN A 525 -19.57 -27.52 -28.51
N VAL A 526 -20.86 -27.34 -28.22
CA VAL A 526 -21.81 -26.69 -29.16
C VAL A 526 -21.94 -25.18 -28.95
N ILE A 527 -21.37 -24.59 -27.90
CA ILE A 527 -21.52 -23.16 -27.62
C ILE A 527 -20.49 -22.27 -28.38
N GLY A 528 -19.48 -22.87 -28.99
CA GLY A 528 -18.56 -22.20 -29.94
C GLY A 528 -19.03 -22.18 -31.38
N ALA A 529 -20.02 -23.01 -31.75
CA ALA A 529 -20.62 -23.06 -33.08
C ALA A 529 -22.12 -23.20 -32.93
N ASP A 530 -22.85 -22.24 -33.40
CA ASP A 530 -24.32 -22.23 -33.52
C ASP A 530 -25.14 -21.86 -32.26
N LEU A 531 -25.04 -20.61 -31.81
CA LEU A 531 -26.29 -19.88 -31.64
C LEU A 531 -26.96 -19.90 -33.04
N LYS A 532 -27.90 -20.81 -33.28
CA LYS A 532 -28.85 -20.65 -34.37
C LYS A 532 -29.58 -19.35 -34.05
N LEU A 533 -29.02 -18.24 -34.55
CA LEU A 533 -29.73 -17.00 -34.62
C LEU A 533 -31.09 -17.33 -35.21
N ASP A 534 -32.13 -16.91 -34.52
CA ASP A 534 -33.40 -16.74 -35.16
C ASP A 534 -33.15 -15.86 -36.39
N ASN A 535 -33.02 -16.47 -37.56
CA ASN A 535 -32.77 -15.78 -38.83
C ASN A 535 -33.86 -14.73 -39.12
N ASN A 536 -34.87 -14.64 -38.27
CA ASN A 536 -35.93 -13.66 -38.31
C ASN A 536 -35.70 -12.45 -37.38
N ALA A 537 -34.63 -12.42 -36.57
CA ALA A 537 -34.31 -11.24 -35.75
C ALA A 537 -33.53 -10.20 -36.56
N ARG A 538 -34.02 -8.95 -36.56
CA ARG A 538 -33.36 -7.82 -37.22
C ARG A 538 -32.19 -7.39 -36.37
N GLN A 539 -30.98 -7.34 -36.95
CA GLN A 539 -29.75 -6.94 -36.25
C GLN A 539 -28.82 -6.05 -37.07
N ASP A 540 -27.90 -5.37 -36.42
CA ASP A 540 -26.94 -4.48 -37.05
C ASP A 540 -25.67 -5.23 -37.44
N TYR A 541 -25.13 -4.92 -38.63
CA TYR A 541 -23.86 -5.41 -39.13
C TYR A 541 -22.93 -4.26 -39.43
N HIS A 542 -21.76 -4.24 -38.81
CA HIS A 542 -20.69 -3.32 -39.18
C HIS A 542 -20.02 -3.78 -40.47
N VAL A 543 -19.79 -2.84 -41.38
CA VAL A 543 -19.17 -3.08 -42.68
C VAL A 543 -17.75 -2.54 -42.65
N PHE A 544 -16.79 -3.37 -43.04
CA PHE A 544 -15.39 -2.98 -43.17
C PHE A 544 -14.89 -3.27 -44.58
N ASP A 545 -13.96 -2.44 -45.10
CA ASP A 545 -13.27 -2.72 -46.35
C ASP A 545 -12.16 -3.76 -46.15
N GLN A 546 -11.46 -4.12 -47.23
CA GLN A 546 -10.35 -5.09 -47.20
C GLN A 546 -9.12 -4.65 -46.37
N ASN A 547 -9.05 -3.38 -45.97
CA ASN A 547 -7.99 -2.82 -45.14
C ASN A 547 -8.44 -2.65 -43.67
N GLY A 548 -9.63 -3.18 -43.32
CA GLY A 548 -10.19 -3.07 -41.95
C GLY A 548 -10.80 -1.70 -41.63
N VAL A 549 -10.96 -0.80 -42.61
CA VAL A 549 -11.57 0.52 -42.38
C VAL A 549 -13.08 0.36 -42.24
N HIS A 550 -13.65 0.88 -41.18
CA HIS A 550 -15.08 0.86 -40.91
C HIS A 550 -15.83 1.76 -41.92
N MET A 551 -16.71 1.16 -42.71
CA MET A 551 -17.43 1.83 -43.79
C MET A 551 -18.85 2.27 -43.39
N GLY A 552 -19.41 1.71 -42.35
CA GLY A 552 -20.75 2.00 -41.86
C GLY A 552 -21.43 0.80 -41.20
N VAL A 553 -22.73 0.97 -40.92
CA VAL A 553 -23.58 -0.07 -40.32
C VAL A 553 -24.79 -0.29 -41.23
N LEU A 554 -25.16 -1.56 -41.46
CA LEU A 554 -26.42 -1.91 -42.11
C LEU A 554 -27.24 -2.82 -41.18
N THR A 555 -28.53 -2.76 -41.28
CA THR A 555 -29.47 -3.56 -40.48
C THR A 555 -30.17 -4.59 -41.36
N ALA A 556 -30.10 -5.86 -40.99
CA ALA A 556 -30.65 -6.96 -41.78
C ALA A 556 -31.14 -8.12 -40.91
N TYR A 557 -31.90 -9.01 -41.51
CA TYR A 557 -32.33 -10.28 -40.93
C TYR A 557 -31.34 -11.40 -41.31
N GLY A 558 -30.28 -11.55 -40.55
CA GLY A 558 -29.20 -12.51 -40.79
C GLY A 558 -28.13 -12.07 -41.78
N PHE A 559 -27.02 -12.81 -41.85
CA PHE A 559 -25.88 -12.51 -42.71
C PHE A 559 -26.19 -12.53 -44.20
N ASP A 560 -27.06 -13.41 -44.66
CA ASP A 560 -27.37 -13.51 -46.09
C ASP A 560 -28.15 -12.30 -46.60
N ALA A 561 -29.13 -11.81 -45.84
CA ALA A 561 -29.81 -10.56 -46.12
C ALA A 561 -28.83 -9.34 -46.01
N ALA A 562 -27.91 -9.35 -45.04
CA ALA A 562 -26.88 -8.31 -44.92
C ALA A 562 -25.93 -8.29 -46.12
N LYS A 563 -25.54 -9.46 -46.64
CA LYS A 563 -24.73 -9.60 -47.87
C LYS A 563 -25.44 -9.04 -49.08
N GLU A 564 -26.73 -9.38 -49.25
CA GLU A 564 -27.55 -8.91 -50.37
C GLU A 564 -27.72 -7.38 -50.34
N ILE A 565 -27.99 -6.81 -49.14
CA ILE A 565 -28.07 -5.35 -48.93
C ILE A 565 -26.74 -4.70 -49.29
N LEU A 566 -25.61 -5.24 -48.83
CA LEU A 566 -24.31 -4.68 -49.12
C LEU A 566 -23.96 -4.73 -50.60
N GLN A 567 -24.22 -5.85 -51.26
CA GLN A 567 -23.96 -6.03 -52.69
C GLN A 567 -24.74 -5.05 -53.58
N ASN A 568 -25.93 -4.66 -53.15
CA ASN A 568 -26.82 -3.73 -53.86
C ASN A 568 -26.72 -2.28 -53.35
N SER A 569 -25.79 -2.02 -52.39
CA SER A 569 -25.67 -0.72 -51.75
C SER A 569 -24.81 0.24 -52.56
N SER A 570 -25.27 1.51 -52.68
CA SER A 570 -24.47 2.62 -53.19
C SER A 570 -23.27 2.97 -52.30
N ALA A 571 -23.16 2.37 -51.09
CA ALA A 571 -22.01 2.49 -50.23
C ALA A 571 -20.77 1.73 -50.74
N VAL A 572 -20.94 0.75 -51.63
CA VAL A 572 -19.85 0.04 -52.30
C VAL A 572 -19.27 0.95 -53.39
N LYS A 573 -18.16 1.63 -53.03
CA LYS A 573 -17.47 2.58 -53.90
C LYS A 573 -16.42 1.96 -54.82
N SER A 574 -16.08 0.69 -54.62
CA SER A 574 -15.12 -0.06 -55.42
C SER A 574 -15.47 -1.55 -55.40
N SER A 575 -15.22 -2.26 -56.51
CA SER A 575 -15.31 -3.71 -56.52
C SER A 575 -14.21 -4.29 -55.59
N GLY A 576 -14.56 -5.15 -54.65
CA GLY A 576 -13.60 -5.68 -53.71
C GLY A 576 -14.21 -6.68 -52.73
N ILE A 577 -13.44 -7.06 -51.74
CA ILE A 577 -13.85 -7.87 -50.61
C ILE A 577 -14.20 -6.95 -49.46
N TYR A 578 -15.36 -7.13 -48.88
CA TYR A 578 -15.84 -6.43 -47.70
C TYR A 578 -16.08 -7.45 -46.59
N TYR A 579 -16.02 -7.00 -45.35
CA TYR A 579 -16.29 -7.84 -44.20
C TYR A 579 -17.51 -7.29 -43.45
N LEU A 580 -18.45 -8.17 -43.15
CA LEU A 580 -19.63 -7.91 -42.33
C LEU A 580 -19.38 -8.50 -40.94
N ARG A 581 -19.42 -7.67 -39.92
CA ARG A 581 -19.35 -8.11 -38.52
C ARG A 581 -20.68 -7.87 -37.83
N SER A 582 -21.32 -8.94 -37.37
CA SER A 582 -22.55 -8.85 -36.56
C SER A 582 -22.25 -8.11 -35.25
N ARG A 583 -23.04 -7.09 -34.95
CA ARG A 583 -22.97 -6.39 -33.67
C ARG A 583 -23.38 -7.25 -32.49
N THR A 584 -24.31 -8.18 -32.73
CA THR A 584 -24.91 -9.05 -31.71
C THR A 584 -24.00 -10.24 -31.35
N THR A 585 -23.35 -10.86 -32.35
CA THR A 585 -22.59 -12.11 -32.17
C THR A 585 -21.08 -11.92 -32.34
N GLY A 586 -20.62 -10.76 -32.80
CA GLY A 586 -19.21 -10.54 -33.16
C GLY A 586 -18.75 -11.31 -34.41
N GLN A 587 -19.53 -12.28 -34.92
CA GLN A 587 -19.16 -13.08 -36.09
C GLN A 587 -18.87 -12.20 -37.30
N MET A 588 -17.83 -12.55 -38.06
CA MET A 588 -17.42 -11.85 -39.26
C MET A 588 -17.53 -12.75 -40.48
N GLN A 589 -18.07 -12.21 -41.56
CA GLN A 589 -18.14 -12.91 -42.86
C GLN A 589 -17.66 -12.02 -43.98
N SER A 590 -16.88 -12.56 -44.92
CA SER A 590 -16.45 -11.85 -46.10
C SER A 590 -17.54 -11.83 -47.17
N VAL A 591 -17.67 -10.70 -47.87
CA VAL A 591 -18.60 -10.49 -48.96
C VAL A 591 -17.85 -9.93 -50.17
N ARG A 592 -17.99 -10.57 -51.33
CA ARG A 592 -17.49 -10.00 -52.57
C ARG A 592 -18.58 -9.13 -53.16
N ALA A 593 -18.33 -7.85 -53.25
CA ALA A 593 -19.23 -6.90 -53.92
C ALA A 593 -18.59 -6.37 -55.19
N GLN A 594 -19.37 -6.20 -56.26
CA GLN A 594 -18.96 -5.63 -57.52
C GLN A 594 -19.79 -4.39 -57.79
N ILE A 595 -19.19 -3.34 -58.33
CA ILE A 595 -19.95 -2.20 -58.82
C ILE A 595 -20.73 -2.68 -60.06
N PRO A 596 -22.02 -2.49 -60.11
CA PRO A 596 -22.78 -2.77 -61.32
C PRO A 596 -22.21 -1.93 -62.46
N LEU A 597 -21.81 -2.58 -63.56
CA LEU A 597 -21.47 -1.89 -64.80
C LEU A 597 -22.79 -1.42 -65.41
N TYR A 598 -23.07 -0.11 -65.34
CA TYR A 598 -24.07 0.55 -66.13
C TYR A 598 -23.45 1.07 -67.42
#